data_0b5cef210b19945caa9a53df195fc4a9
#
_entry.id   0b5cef210b19945caa9a53df195fc4a9
#
_cell.length_a   1.000
_cell.length_b   1.000
_cell.length_c   1.000
_cell.angle_alpha   90.00
_cell.angle_beta   90.00
_cell.angle_gamma   90.00
#
_symmetry.space_group_name_H-M   'P 1'
#
loop_
_entity.id
_entity.type
_entity.pdbx_description
1 polymer ?
#
loop_
_entity_poly.entity_id
_entity_poly.type
_entity_poly.pdbx_seq_one_letter_code
_entity_poly.pdbx_strand_id
1 'polypeptide(L)'
;MGKIIIEEMEFYAFHGHYKEEQIVGNRFLVDLEMETSLDRAAESDQLKDTVNYQRAYQIIKDEMRKKKSNLLENIGKRILDALYAELTGIEKVTLRIRKMHPPMGGPIRSVGVTMTK
;
A
#
# COMPACT_ATOMS: atom_id res chain seq x y z
N MET A 1 -11.49 -9.15 -17.08
CA MET A 1 -11.17 -8.29 -15.93
C MET A 1 -10.81 -9.15 -14.74
N GLY A 2 -9.76 -8.79 -14.05
CA GLY A 2 -9.34 -9.52 -12.88
C GLY A 2 -8.68 -8.59 -11.87
N LYS A 3 -8.16 -9.18 -10.80
CA LYS A 3 -7.48 -8.42 -9.74
C LYS A 3 -6.14 -9.06 -9.44
N ILE A 4 -5.13 -8.22 -9.24
CA ILE A 4 -3.86 -8.63 -8.64
C ILE A 4 -3.91 -8.15 -7.19
N ILE A 5 -3.66 -9.05 -6.26
CA ILE A 5 -3.78 -8.76 -4.83
C ILE A 5 -2.45 -9.08 -4.15
N ILE A 6 -1.96 -8.11 -3.36
CA ILE A 6 -0.82 -8.34 -2.46
C ILE A 6 -1.35 -8.13 -1.04
N GLU A 7 -1.25 -9.16 -0.22
CA GLU A 7 -1.83 -9.15 1.11
C GLU A 7 -0.77 -9.04 2.19
N GLU A 8 -1.06 -8.23 3.21
CA GLU A 8 -0.28 -8.11 4.45
C GLU A 8 1.20 -7.86 4.23
N MET A 9 1.51 -6.87 3.41
CA MET A 9 2.88 -6.35 3.32
C MET A 9 3.21 -5.68 4.65
N GLU A 10 4.27 -6.14 5.31
CA GLU A 10 4.64 -5.61 6.62
C GLU A 10 5.80 -4.65 6.51
N PHE A 11 5.65 -3.48 7.14
CA PHE A 11 6.69 -2.46 7.19
C PHE A 11 6.80 -1.91 8.61
N TYR A 12 8.02 -1.64 9.05
CA TYR A 12 8.24 -0.85 10.25
C TYR A 12 8.52 0.58 9.81
N ALA A 13 7.73 1.53 10.29
CA ALA A 13 7.82 2.93 9.84
C ALA A 13 7.44 3.89 10.97
N PHE A 14 7.61 5.19 10.73
CA PHE A 14 7.55 6.21 11.76
C PHE A 14 6.45 7.24 11.47
N HIS A 15 5.31 6.75 10.97
CA HIS A 15 4.16 7.59 10.68
C HIS A 15 3.25 7.71 11.89
N GLY A 16 2.70 8.89 12.10
CA GLY A 16 1.76 9.13 13.17
C GLY A 16 1.62 10.60 13.48
N HIS A 17 0.48 10.96 14.07
CA HIS A 17 0.20 12.34 14.46
C HIS A 17 1.05 12.77 15.65
N TYR A 18 1.23 11.88 16.62
CA TYR A 18 1.96 12.20 17.84
C TYR A 18 3.47 12.03 17.66
N LYS A 19 4.23 12.91 18.33
CA LYS A 19 5.68 12.91 18.23
C LYS A 19 6.29 11.57 18.64
N GLU A 20 5.75 10.93 19.67
CA GLU A 20 6.23 9.63 20.16
C GLU A 20 6.13 8.57 19.08
N GLU A 21 5.06 8.56 18.29
CA GLU A 21 4.90 7.61 17.19
C GLU A 21 5.98 7.81 16.13
N GLN A 22 6.38 9.06 15.88
CA GLN A 22 7.39 9.39 14.89
C GLN A 22 8.81 9.06 15.35
N ILE A 23 9.02 8.87 16.66
CA ILE A 23 10.32 8.52 17.24
C ILE A 23 10.43 7.01 17.42
N VAL A 24 9.42 6.40 18.02
CA VAL A 24 9.42 4.97 18.36
C VAL A 24 9.10 4.11 17.13
N GLY A 25 8.22 4.60 16.27
CA GLY A 25 7.76 3.85 15.12
C GLY A 25 6.71 2.81 15.46
N ASN A 26 6.25 2.13 14.44
CA ASN A 26 5.24 1.09 14.58
C ASN A 26 5.29 0.15 13.38
N ARG A 27 4.63 -0.99 13.52
CA ARG A 27 4.43 -1.95 12.46
C ARG A 27 3.16 -1.59 11.69
N PHE A 28 3.28 -1.56 10.36
CA PHE A 28 2.17 -1.28 9.45
C PHE A 28 1.95 -2.48 8.55
N LEU A 29 0.69 -2.78 8.27
CA LEU A 29 0.33 -3.78 7.27
C LEU A 29 -0.38 -3.09 6.12
N VAL A 30 0.03 -3.40 4.91
CA VAL A 30 -0.51 -2.80 3.70
C VAL A 30 -1.04 -3.89 2.78
N ASP A 31 -2.28 -3.73 2.34
CA ASP A 31 -2.92 -4.59 1.35
C ASP A 31 -3.19 -3.79 0.09
N LEU A 32 -2.97 -4.40 -1.06
CA LEU A 32 -3.15 -3.79 -2.36
C LEU A 32 -4.02 -4.67 -3.24
N GLU A 33 -5.04 -4.07 -3.88
CA GLU A 33 -5.77 -4.70 -4.97
C GLU A 33 -5.68 -3.82 -6.20
N MET A 34 -5.29 -4.40 -7.32
CA MET A 34 -5.24 -3.70 -8.60
C MET A 34 -6.16 -4.40 -9.58
N GLU A 35 -7.19 -3.71 -10.04
CA GLU A 35 -8.08 -4.21 -11.07
C GLU A 35 -7.46 -3.95 -12.44
N THR A 36 -7.30 -5.01 -13.21
CA THR A 36 -6.65 -4.95 -14.51
C THR A 36 -7.11 -6.12 -15.37
N SER A 37 -6.87 -6.06 -16.67
CA SER A 37 -7.09 -7.21 -17.54
C SER A 37 -5.97 -8.21 -17.33
N LEU A 38 -6.31 -9.46 -17.08
CA LEU A 38 -5.36 -10.57 -16.93
C LEU A 38 -5.34 -11.49 -18.14
N ASP A 39 -6.21 -11.26 -19.12
CA ASP A 39 -6.42 -12.19 -20.24
C ASP A 39 -5.17 -12.34 -21.11
N ARG A 40 -4.51 -11.24 -21.42
CA ARG A 40 -3.34 -11.26 -22.29
C ARG A 40 -2.17 -12.01 -21.66
N ALA A 41 -1.92 -11.74 -20.38
CA ALA A 41 -0.87 -12.45 -19.63
C ALA A 41 -1.20 -13.93 -19.46
N ALA A 42 -2.47 -14.26 -19.27
CA ALA A 42 -2.92 -15.64 -19.15
C ALA A 42 -2.64 -16.43 -20.43
N GLU A 43 -2.76 -15.81 -21.59
CA GLU A 43 -2.48 -16.47 -22.86
C GLU A 43 -0.99 -16.50 -23.20
N SER A 44 -0.29 -15.38 -23.02
CA SER A 44 1.09 -15.23 -23.47
C SER A 44 2.12 -15.79 -22.50
N ASP A 45 1.77 -15.85 -21.20
CA ASP A 45 2.70 -16.21 -20.13
C ASP A 45 3.93 -15.27 -20.08
N GLN A 46 3.73 -14.00 -20.48
CA GLN A 46 4.78 -12.99 -20.49
C GLN A 46 4.54 -11.93 -19.45
N LEU A 47 5.56 -11.62 -18.67
CA LEU A 47 5.50 -10.60 -17.62
C LEU A 47 5.11 -9.22 -18.17
N LYS A 48 5.57 -8.90 -19.39
CA LYS A 48 5.27 -7.62 -20.04
C LYS A 48 3.78 -7.39 -20.30
N ASP A 49 2.99 -8.44 -20.29
CA ASP A 49 1.56 -8.39 -20.59
C ASP A 49 0.69 -8.24 -19.34
N THR A 50 1.31 -8.06 -18.18
CA THR A 50 0.59 -7.89 -16.91
C THR A 50 1.17 -6.71 -16.13
N VAL A 51 0.50 -6.36 -15.03
CA VAL A 51 1.05 -5.38 -14.09
C VAL A 51 2.08 -6.10 -13.22
N ASN A 52 3.28 -5.56 -13.17
CA ASN A 52 4.37 -6.15 -12.39
C ASN A 52 4.16 -5.88 -10.89
N TYR A 53 3.61 -6.87 -10.19
CA TYR A 53 3.32 -6.71 -8.76
C TYR A 53 4.58 -6.63 -7.88
N GLN A 54 5.71 -7.16 -8.33
CA GLN A 54 6.96 -6.97 -7.60
C GLN A 54 7.39 -5.50 -7.63
N ARG A 55 7.20 -4.83 -8.77
CA ARG A 55 7.44 -3.40 -8.86
C ARG A 55 6.46 -2.61 -7.99
N ALA A 56 5.18 -3.04 -7.96
CA ALA A 56 4.20 -2.44 -7.07
C ALA A 56 4.64 -2.52 -5.60
N TYR A 57 5.15 -3.67 -5.18
CA TYR A 57 5.69 -3.84 -3.83
C TYR A 57 6.84 -2.86 -3.56
N GLN A 58 7.78 -2.73 -4.48
CA GLN A 58 8.92 -1.81 -4.31
C GLN A 58 8.46 -0.36 -4.20
N ILE A 59 7.47 0.04 -4.99
CA ILE A 59 6.90 1.39 -4.93
C ILE A 59 6.31 1.65 -3.54
N ILE A 60 5.52 0.71 -3.03
CA ILE A 60 4.90 0.84 -1.71
C ILE A 60 5.97 0.90 -0.62
N LYS A 61 6.96 0.02 -0.68
CA LYS A 61 8.07 0.00 0.28
C LYS A 61 8.80 1.34 0.31
N ASP A 62 9.11 1.89 -0.86
CA ASP A 62 9.81 3.17 -0.96
C ASP A 62 8.98 4.30 -0.35
N GLU A 63 7.69 4.36 -0.67
CA GLU A 63 6.83 5.42 -0.11
C GLU A 63 6.64 5.28 1.40
N MET A 64 6.53 4.06 1.91
CA MET A 64 6.42 3.82 3.35
C MET A 64 7.64 4.32 4.13
N ARG A 65 8.82 4.29 3.50
CA ARG A 65 10.11 4.64 4.14
C ARG A 65 10.64 6.01 3.80
N LYS A 66 10.17 6.61 2.72
CA LYS A 66 10.76 7.82 2.13
C LYS A 66 10.69 9.02 3.07
N LYS A 67 9.57 9.23 3.71
CA LYS A 67 9.38 10.30 4.68
C LYS A 67 8.23 9.97 5.63
N LYS A 68 8.23 10.63 6.78
CA LYS A 68 7.15 10.48 7.75
C LYS A 68 5.91 11.23 7.30
N SER A 69 4.74 10.65 7.58
CA SER A 69 3.45 11.32 7.42
C SER A 69 2.75 11.34 8.76
N ASN A 70 1.98 12.38 9.01
CA ASN A 70 1.16 12.46 10.22
C ASN A 70 -0.07 11.55 10.14
N LEU A 71 -0.62 11.39 8.95
CA LEU A 71 -1.88 10.69 8.72
C LEU A 71 -1.70 9.55 7.73
N LEU A 72 -2.42 8.45 7.94
CA LEU A 72 -2.44 7.31 7.02
C LEU A 72 -2.96 7.72 5.65
N GLU A 73 -3.92 8.63 5.60
CA GLU A 73 -4.47 9.15 4.35
C GLU A 73 -3.40 9.80 3.47
N ASN A 74 -2.46 10.50 4.09
CA ASN A 74 -1.36 11.14 3.35
C ASN A 74 -0.42 10.09 2.75
N ILE A 75 -0.07 9.06 3.51
CA ILE A 75 0.73 7.94 2.98
C ILE A 75 -0.02 7.28 1.83
N GLY A 76 -1.32 7.03 2.02
CA GLY A 76 -2.15 6.40 1.01
C GLY A 76 -2.17 7.17 -0.30
N LYS A 77 -2.31 8.48 -0.22
CA LYS A 77 -2.27 9.32 -1.42
C LYS A 77 -0.93 9.23 -2.14
N ARG A 78 0.17 9.28 -1.40
CA ARG A 78 1.51 9.17 -1.99
C ARG A 78 1.71 7.83 -2.69
N ILE A 79 1.25 6.75 -2.07
CA ILE A 79 1.34 5.41 -2.66
C ILE A 79 0.51 5.31 -3.92
N LEU A 80 -0.75 5.75 -3.87
CA LEU A 80 -1.64 5.68 -5.03
C LEU A 80 -1.09 6.49 -6.20
N ASP A 81 -0.61 7.71 -5.93
CA ASP A 81 -0.03 8.56 -6.97
C ASP A 81 1.20 7.91 -7.60
N ALA A 82 2.07 7.31 -6.78
CA ALA A 82 3.28 6.66 -7.26
C ALA A 82 2.97 5.42 -8.10
N LEU A 83 1.98 4.63 -7.71
CA LEU A 83 1.56 3.46 -8.47
C LEU A 83 1.07 3.86 -9.86
N TYR A 84 0.22 4.87 -9.94
CA TYR A 84 -0.30 5.33 -11.23
C TYR A 84 0.75 6.03 -12.10
N ALA A 85 1.77 6.63 -11.47
CA ALA A 85 2.85 7.28 -12.22
C ALA A 85 3.76 6.27 -12.91
N GLU A 86 3.95 5.09 -12.33
CA GLU A 86 4.92 4.11 -12.85
C GLU A 86 4.29 2.90 -13.53
N LEU A 87 3.09 2.48 -13.11
CA LEU A 87 2.47 1.27 -13.64
C LEU A 87 1.39 1.62 -14.65
N THR A 88 1.32 0.83 -15.71
CA THR A 88 0.30 0.99 -16.75
C THR A 88 -0.68 -0.18 -16.71
N GLY A 89 -1.87 0.03 -17.27
CA GLY A 89 -2.88 -1.02 -17.38
C GLY A 89 -3.71 -1.22 -16.14
N ILE A 90 -3.59 -0.35 -15.14
CA ILE A 90 -4.41 -0.42 -13.93
C ILE A 90 -5.68 0.38 -14.17
N GLU A 91 -6.83 -0.24 -13.89
CA GLU A 91 -8.13 0.44 -14.01
C GLU A 91 -8.61 1.01 -12.68
N LYS A 92 -8.30 0.30 -11.59
CA LYS A 92 -8.69 0.72 -10.24
C LYS A 92 -7.73 0.12 -9.24
N VAL A 93 -7.39 0.91 -8.22
CA VAL A 93 -6.57 0.46 -7.10
C VAL A 93 -7.36 0.63 -5.82
N THR A 94 -7.37 -0.40 -4.98
CA THR A 94 -7.83 -0.33 -3.60
C THR A 94 -6.65 -0.60 -2.71
N LEU A 95 -6.35 0.35 -1.83
CA LEU A 95 -5.22 0.32 -0.92
C LEU A 95 -5.73 0.36 0.50
N ARG A 96 -5.24 -0.56 1.34
CA ARG A 96 -5.58 -0.59 2.76
C ARG A 96 -4.29 -0.48 3.57
N ILE A 97 -4.23 0.50 4.49
CA ILE A 97 -3.08 0.69 5.37
C ILE A 97 -3.57 0.58 6.80
N ARG A 98 -2.94 -0.29 7.58
CA ARG A 98 -3.27 -0.50 9.00
C ARG A 98 -2.04 -0.24 9.86
N LYS A 99 -2.24 0.51 10.94
CA LYS A 99 -1.26 0.68 12.01
C LYS A 99 -1.59 -0.33 13.09
N MET A 100 -0.63 -1.17 13.46
CA MET A 100 -0.85 -2.26 14.40
C MET A 100 -0.73 -1.76 15.84
N HIS A 101 -1.62 -2.22 16.71
CA HIS A 101 -1.62 -1.92 18.14
C HIS A 101 -1.42 -0.42 18.41
N PRO A 102 -2.30 0.45 17.87
CA PRO A 102 -2.12 1.90 18.01
C PRO A 102 -2.29 2.34 19.47
N PRO A 103 -1.53 3.38 19.89
CA PRO A 103 -1.61 3.88 21.28
C PRO A 103 -2.84 4.78 21.46
N MET A 104 -4.02 4.17 21.58
CA MET A 104 -5.29 4.89 21.66
C MET A 104 -5.97 4.76 23.04
N GLY A 105 -5.23 4.33 24.05
CA GLY A 105 -5.76 4.24 25.42
C GLY A 105 -6.38 2.91 25.79
N GLY A 106 -6.36 1.93 24.91
CA GLY A 106 -6.89 0.59 25.16
C GLY A 106 -6.34 -0.41 24.15
N PRO A 107 -6.58 -1.72 24.35
CA PRO A 107 -6.10 -2.75 23.45
C PRO A 107 -6.91 -2.74 22.15
N ILE A 108 -6.27 -2.31 21.08
CA ILE A 108 -6.82 -2.28 19.73
C ILE A 108 -5.85 -3.00 18.82
N ARG A 109 -6.35 -3.94 18.02
CA ARG A 109 -5.48 -4.71 17.13
C ARG A 109 -4.88 -3.83 16.03
N SER A 110 -5.70 -3.03 15.39
CA SER A 110 -5.25 -2.13 14.35
C SER A 110 -6.25 -1.02 14.11
N VAL A 111 -5.77 0.05 13.55
CA VAL A 111 -6.59 1.12 12.97
C VAL A 111 -6.07 1.37 11.57
N GLY A 112 -6.96 1.62 10.63
CA GLY A 112 -6.50 1.79 9.27
C GLY A 112 -7.46 2.58 8.40
N VAL A 113 -7.02 2.81 7.18
CA VAL A 113 -7.82 3.44 6.13
C VAL A 113 -7.84 2.55 4.91
N THR A 114 -8.93 2.60 4.17
CA THR A 114 -9.03 2.00 2.84
C THR A 114 -9.30 3.12 1.85
N MET A 115 -8.45 3.21 0.83
CA MET A 115 -8.54 4.26 -0.19
C MET A 115 -8.59 3.63 -1.57
N THR A 116 -9.37 4.26 -2.44
CA THR A 116 -9.58 3.78 -3.80
C THR A 116 -9.29 4.89 -4.81
N LYS A 117 -8.67 4.53 -5.92
CA LYS A 117 -8.45 5.47 -7.01
C LYS A 117 -8.59 4.80 -8.37
#